data_215db12f4c3b006c0fd0d21cea554888
#
_entry.id   215db12f4c3b006c0fd0d21cea554888
#
_cell.length_a   1.000
_cell.length_b   1.000
_cell.length_c   1.000
_cell.angle_alpha   90.00
_cell.angle_beta   90.00
_cell.angle_gamma   90.00
#
_symmetry.space_group_name_H-M   'P 1'
#
loop_
_entity.id
_entity.type
_entity.pdbx_description
1 polymer ?
#
loop_
_entity_poly.entity_id
_entity_poly.type
_entity_poly.pdbx_seq_one_letter_code
_entity_poly.pdbx_strand_id
1 'polypeptide(L)'
;MIDSLGMGGAETWLIELLRFWGENGAVRNDFIATGGQSALFDAEAAALGAKIHYLRFGRDSLPAFARGFRRILAEGGYDALHDHQDHAGGWRYLLGRGRLPPVRVTHVHNPAYQIRHNYGVTARRRLVGRIGKRLVARYATHIVGTSREVITAYGFDDPAFERIPKAALHCGFDPARFAASADARAEVRAEFGWPAGARVVLFAGRFDISPELGHPQNHKNSGFAVQLAIDCARMSERTCFIFAGAASAATAGLRGRIEAAGLGERIFFAGVRQDIGRLMAGADALLFPSRAEGLGMVAVEAQAAGLPVLASTGVPRECVVIPELMRFLSLDAGAEAWRDALLAMLAARRPHAAEANRRVAASPFAIAQSARRLAELYRTGALV
;
A
#
# COMPACT_ATOMS: atom_id res chain seq x y z
N MET A 1 -1.18 10.13 -13.63
CA MET A 1 -2.13 9.14 -14.21
C MET A 1 -2.26 7.96 -13.28
N ILE A 2 -3.48 7.51 -13.06
CA ILE A 2 -3.81 6.36 -12.22
C ILE A 2 -5.03 5.64 -12.81
N ASP A 3 -5.29 4.40 -12.43
CA ASP A 3 -6.47 3.68 -12.92
C ASP A 3 -7.77 4.33 -12.42
N SER A 4 -7.87 4.53 -11.12
CA SER A 4 -8.95 5.25 -10.44
C SER A 4 -8.46 5.79 -9.09
N LEU A 5 -9.15 6.72 -8.48
CA LEU A 5 -8.91 7.16 -7.09
C LEU A 5 -9.75 6.33 -6.11
N GLY A 6 -9.60 4.99 -6.21
CA GLY A 6 -10.27 4.03 -5.33
C GLY A 6 -9.58 3.87 -3.97
N MET A 7 -9.90 2.75 -3.29
CA MET A 7 -9.28 2.44 -2.00
C MET A 7 -8.02 1.60 -2.20
N GLY A 8 -6.86 2.22 -2.05
CA GLY A 8 -5.55 1.56 -2.12
C GLY A 8 -4.46 2.42 -1.51
N GLY A 9 -3.27 1.85 -1.29
CA GLY A 9 -2.16 2.55 -0.64
C GLY A 9 -1.64 3.73 -1.47
N ALA A 10 -1.54 3.58 -2.78
CA ALA A 10 -1.10 4.64 -3.68
C ALA A 10 -2.14 5.77 -3.75
N GLU A 11 -3.42 5.42 -3.85
CA GLU A 11 -4.53 6.36 -3.93
C GLU A 11 -4.66 7.17 -2.63
N THR A 12 -4.60 6.52 -1.47
CA THR A 12 -4.59 7.19 -0.18
C THR A 12 -3.41 8.17 -0.07
N TRP A 13 -2.21 7.74 -0.48
CA TRP A 13 -1.04 8.63 -0.50
C TRP A 13 -1.24 9.83 -1.42
N LEU A 14 -1.84 9.67 -2.60
CA LEU A 14 -2.11 10.80 -3.51
C LEU A 14 -3.05 11.83 -2.89
N ILE A 15 -4.04 11.39 -2.12
CA ILE A 15 -4.93 12.31 -1.37
C ILE A 15 -4.17 13.01 -0.22
N GLU A 16 -3.33 12.30 0.52
CA GLU A 16 -2.47 12.92 1.54
C GLU A 16 -1.52 13.98 0.93
N LEU A 17 -0.98 13.72 -0.26
CA LEU A 17 -0.19 14.71 -1.00
C LEU A 17 -1.01 15.95 -1.36
N LEU A 18 -2.24 15.77 -1.85
CA LEU A 18 -3.12 16.90 -2.16
C LEU A 18 -3.43 17.76 -0.93
N ARG A 19 -3.74 17.13 0.21
CA ARG A 19 -3.96 17.83 1.48
C ARG A 19 -2.72 18.64 1.85
N PHE A 20 -1.55 17.99 1.86
CA PHE A 20 -0.29 18.65 2.21
C PHE A 20 0.08 19.80 1.27
N TRP A 21 -0.08 19.64 -0.04
CA TRP A 21 0.23 20.69 -1.01
C TRP A 21 -0.83 21.80 -1.04
N GLY A 22 -2.10 21.48 -0.78
CA GLY A 22 -3.17 22.48 -0.66
C GLY A 22 -2.88 23.49 0.47
N GLU A 23 -2.36 23.01 1.59
CA GLU A 23 -1.95 23.84 2.71
C GLU A 23 -0.68 24.67 2.43
N ASN A 24 0.24 24.16 1.60
CA ASN A 24 1.56 24.74 1.37
C ASN A 24 1.74 25.41 -0.01
N GLY A 25 0.76 25.30 -0.90
CA GLY A 25 0.78 25.91 -2.24
C GLY A 25 1.90 25.41 -3.18
N ALA A 26 2.53 24.26 -2.88
CA ALA A 26 3.77 23.85 -3.53
C ALA A 26 3.56 23.22 -4.92
N VAL A 27 2.48 22.49 -5.14
CA VAL A 27 2.19 21.75 -6.37
C VAL A 27 0.69 21.74 -6.65
N ARG A 28 0.32 22.02 -7.88
CA ARG A 28 -1.05 21.80 -8.37
C ARG A 28 -1.10 20.48 -9.13
N ASN A 29 -1.99 19.61 -8.74
CA ASN A 29 -2.18 18.28 -9.33
C ASN A 29 -3.54 18.15 -10.01
N ASP A 30 -3.51 17.60 -11.23
CA ASP A 30 -4.70 17.08 -11.90
C ASP A 30 -4.55 15.58 -12.11
N PHE A 31 -5.66 14.85 -12.19
CA PHE A 31 -5.65 13.40 -12.38
C PHE A 31 -6.22 13.01 -13.75
N ILE A 32 -5.60 11.99 -14.36
CA ILE A 32 -6.18 11.25 -15.48
C ILE A 32 -6.50 9.85 -14.95
N ALA A 33 -7.80 9.60 -14.74
CA ALA A 33 -8.35 8.30 -14.34
C ALA A 33 -8.54 7.43 -15.57
N THR A 34 -7.62 6.47 -15.78
CA THR A 34 -7.57 5.66 -17.01
C THR A 34 -8.58 4.52 -17.03
N GLY A 35 -9.19 4.17 -15.90
CA GLY A 35 -10.37 3.29 -15.83
C GLY A 35 -11.61 3.93 -16.45
N GLY A 36 -11.64 5.28 -16.55
CA GLY A 36 -12.71 6.03 -17.18
C GLY A 36 -13.99 6.17 -16.35
N GLN A 37 -13.93 5.86 -15.05
CA GLN A 37 -15.07 5.91 -14.12
C GLN A 37 -14.69 6.65 -12.84
N SER A 38 -15.71 7.21 -12.17
CA SER A 38 -15.54 7.84 -10.86
C SER A 38 -15.23 6.82 -9.77
N ALA A 39 -14.56 7.28 -8.71
CA ALA A 39 -14.12 6.45 -7.61
C ALA A 39 -14.25 7.17 -6.26
N LEU A 40 -13.91 6.46 -5.18
CA LEU A 40 -14.17 6.85 -3.79
C LEU A 40 -13.63 8.24 -3.42
N PHE A 41 -12.43 8.57 -3.85
CA PHE A 41 -11.75 9.81 -3.44
C PHE A 41 -11.94 10.98 -4.42
N ASP A 42 -12.74 10.83 -5.47
CA ASP A 42 -12.89 11.88 -6.48
C ASP A 42 -13.48 13.17 -5.92
N ALA A 43 -14.53 13.06 -5.09
CA ALA A 43 -15.17 14.23 -4.47
C ALA A 43 -14.18 14.99 -3.57
N GLU A 44 -13.36 14.26 -2.82
CA GLU A 44 -12.35 14.85 -1.96
C GLU A 44 -11.22 15.48 -2.77
N ALA A 45 -10.70 14.80 -3.79
CA ALA A 45 -9.66 15.34 -4.66
C ALA A 45 -10.12 16.64 -5.34
N ALA A 46 -11.38 16.69 -5.80
CA ALA A 46 -11.98 17.90 -6.38
C ALA A 46 -12.12 19.03 -5.35
N ALA A 47 -12.53 18.71 -4.12
CA ALA A 47 -12.64 19.69 -3.04
C ALA A 47 -11.24 20.26 -2.66
N LEU A 48 -10.16 19.47 -2.83
CA LEU A 48 -8.78 19.90 -2.66
C LEU A 48 -8.19 20.63 -3.90
N GLY A 49 -9.04 20.93 -4.91
CA GLY A 49 -8.68 21.73 -6.08
C GLY A 49 -8.14 20.95 -7.27
N ALA A 50 -8.09 19.63 -7.24
CA ALA A 50 -7.64 18.81 -8.35
C ALA A 50 -8.73 18.66 -9.43
N LYS A 51 -8.35 18.71 -10.71
CA LYS A 51 -9.22 18.30 -11.80
C LYS A 51 -9.05 16.83 -12.09
N ILE A 52 -10.16 16.13 -12.32
CA ILE A 52 -10.15 14.70 -12.64
C ILE A 52 -10.67 14.52 -14.06
N HIS A 53 -9.82 13.98 -14.92
CA HIS A 53 -10.14 13.65 -16.30
C HIS A 53 -10.40 12.15 -16.42
N TYR A 54 -11.62 11.75 -16.68
CA TYR A 54 -11.98 10.34 -16.91
C TYR A 54 -11.70 9.98 -18.37
N LEU A 55 -10.65 9.20 -18.59
CA LEU A 55 -10.19 8.87 -19.93
C LEU A 55 -9.81 7.40 -20.03
N ARG A 56 -10.76 6.57 -20.46
CA ARG A 56 -10.59 5.12 -20.50
C ARG A 56 -9.43 4.71 -21.41
N PHE A 57 -8.46 3.98 -20.85
CA PHE A 57 -7.36 3.36 -21.56
C PHE A 57 -7.64 1.87 -21.75
N GLY A 58 -8.08 1.50 -22.94
CA GLY A 58 -8.38 0.12 -23.30
C GLY A 58 -8.19 -0.09 -24.80
N ARG A 59 -8.15 -1.34 -25.24
CA ARG A 59 -7.91 -1.69 -26.65
C ARG A 59 -8.92 -1.03 -27.61
N ASP A 60 -10.16 -0.97 -27.21
CA ASP A 60 -11.31 -0.43 -27.93
C ASP A 60 -11.40 1.10 -27.88
N SER A 61 -10.67 1.73 -26.97
CA SER A 61 -10.70 3.18 -26.72
C SER A 61 -9.41 3.91 -27.08
N LEU A 62 -8.40 3.23 -27.63
CA LEU A 62 -7.09 3.83 -27.93
C LEU A 62 -7.13 5.13 -28.74
N PRO A 63 -7.92 5.25 -29.84
CA PRO A 63 -7.97 6.51 -30.61
C PRO A 63 -8.60 7.65 -29.81
N ALA A 64 -9.66 7.36 -29.04
CA ALA A 64 -10.32 8.35 -28.18
C ALA A 64 -9.39 8.78 -27.05
N PHE A 65 -8.73 7.80 -26.40
CA PHE A 65 -7.71 8.06 -25.38
C PHE A 65 -6.60 8.96 -25.92
N ALA A 66 -6.01 8.63 -27.07
CA ALA A 66 -4.89 9.41 -27.64
C ALA A 66 -5.30 10.86 -27.92
N ARG A 67 -6.50 11.09 -28.50
CA ARG A 67 -7.01 12.44 -28.76
C ARG A 67 -7.24 13.22 -27.47
N GLY A 68 -7.96 12.63 -26.50
CA GLY A 68 -8.26 13.25 -25.21
C GLY A 68 -7.00 13.54 -24.41
N PHE A 69 -6.08 12.57 -24.34
CA PHE A 69 -4.82 12.68 -23.62
C PHE A 69 -3.94 13.82 -24.16
N ARG A 70 -3.77 13.89 -25.51
CA ARG A 70 -3.01 14.98 -26.14
C ARG A 70 -3.64 16.34 -25.91
N ARG A 71 -4.99 16.42 -25.92
CA ARG A 71 -5.72 17.66 -25.62
C ARG A 71 -5.47 18.10 -24.18
N ILE A 72 -5.63 17.20 -23.19
CA ILE A 72 -5.36 17.50 -21.79
C ILE A 72 -3.93 18.01 -21.59
N LEU A 73 -2.94 17.33 -22.19
CA LEU A 73 -1.54 17.76 -22.08
C LEU A 73 -1.27 19.11 -22.74
N ALA A 74 -1.94 19.41 -23.88
CA ALA A 74 -1.75 20.68 -24.58
C ALA A 74 -2.40 21.87 -23.87
N GLU A 75 -3.56 21.65 -23.24
CA GLU A 75 -4.33 22.69 -22.57
C GLU A 75 -3.87 22.93 -21.12
N GLY A 76 -3.29 21.91 -20.47
CA GLY A 76 -2.98 21.95 -19.04
C GLY A 76 -1.69 22.65 -18.67
N GLY A 77 -0.74 22.82 -19.61
CA GLY A 77 0.56 23.45 -19.34
C GLY A 77 1.37 22.76 -18.24
N TYR A 78 1.35 21.42 -18.20
CA TYR A 78 1.96 20.63 -17.13
C TYR A 78 3.48 20.58 -17.22
N ASP A 79 4.16 20.73 -16.08
CA ASP A 79 5.61 20.56 -15.94
C ASP A 79 6.01 19.08 -15.83
N ALA A 80 5.13 18.27 -15.25
CA ALA A 80 5.38 16.85 -15.00
C ALA A 80 4.20 15.96 -15.36
N LEU A 81 4.48 14.75 -15.81
CA LEU A 81 3.54 13.66 -15.97
C LEU A 81 4.01 12.48 -15.12
N HIS A 82 3.25 12.17 -14.07
CA HIS A 82 3.53 11.07 -13.16
C HIS A 82 2.56 9.91 -13.41
N ASP A 83 3.08 8.77 -13.83
CA ASP A 83 2.29 7.58 -14.16
C ASP A 83 2.47 6.51 -13.07
N HIS A 84 1.39 6.20 -12.36
CA HIS A 84 1.34 5.22 -11.26
C HIS A 84 0.94 3.81 -11.70
N GLN A 85 0.95 3.53 -13.01
CA GLN A 85 0.42 2.29 -13.58
C GLN A 85 1.50 1.49 -14.29
N ASP A 86 2.41 0.88 -13.57
CA ASP A 86 3.44 -0.05 -14.04
C ASP A 86 4.07 0.27 -15.42
N HIS A 87 4.71 -0.72 -16.04
CA HIS A 87 5.38 -0.55 -17.34
C HIS A 87 4.43 -0.40 -18.55
N ALA A 88 3.11 -0.58 -18.38
CA ALA A 88 2.16 -0.20 -19.41
C ALA A 88 2.11 1.32 -19.64
N GLY A 89 2.67 2.12 -18.74
CA GLY A 89 2.92 3.56 -18.90
C GLY A 89 3.63 3.91 -20.21
N GLY A 90 4.54 3.06 -20.67
CA GLY A 90 5.24 3.25 -21.92
C GLY A 90 4.33 3.44 -23.14
N TRP A 91 3.22 2.70 -23.20
CA TRP A 91 2.22 2.86 -24.25
C TRP A 91 1.52 4.22 -24.20
N ARG A 92 1.23 4.72 -23.00
CA ARG A 92 0.61 6.04 -22.80
C ARG A 92 1.56 7.15 -23.21
N TYR A 93 2.86 7.05 -22.88
CA TYR A 93 3.87 7.99 -23.38
C TYR A 93 3.91 8.03 -24.90
N LEU A 94 3.87 6.88 -25.58
CA LEU A 94 3.81 6.83 -27.04
C LEU A 94 2.59 7.56 -27.58
N LEU A 95 1.41 7.38 -26.99
CA LEU A 95 0.18 8.04 -27.39
C LEU A 95 0.20 9.56 -27.14
N GLY A 96 0.92 10.01 -26.11
CA GLY A 96 1.13 11.44 -25.80
C GLY A 96 2.27 12.10 -26.55
N ARG A 97 2.99 11.36 -27.40
CA ARG A 97 4.17 11.86 -28.13
C ARG A 97 3.92 13.23 -28.78
N GLY A 98 4.88 14.15 -28.61
CA GLY A 98 4.82 15.52 -29.11
C GLY A 98 4.08 16.50 -28.20
N ARG A 99 3.48 16.03 -27.08
CA ARG A 99 2.80 16.88 -26.09
C ARG A 99 3.19 16.51 -24.65
N LEU A 100 4.15 15.58 -24.48
CA LEU A 100 4.60 15.13 -23.16
C LEU A 100 5.33 16.28 -22.45
N PRO A 101 5.11 16.45 -21.13
CA PRO A 101 5.86 17.38 -20.30
C PRO A 101 7.36 17.04 -20.23
N PRO A 102 8.20 17.99 -19.81
CA PRO A 102 9.64 17.76 -19.63
C PRO A 102 9.96 16.67 -18.61
N VAL A 103 9.26 16.61 -17.48
CA VAL A 103 9.42 15.56 -16.46
C VAL A 103 8.39 14.45 -16.65
N ARG A 104 8.85 13.22 -16.81
CA ARG A 104 8.00 12.04 -17.04
C ARG A 104 8.42 10.92 -16.12
N VAL A 105 7.61 10.70 -15.09
CA VAL A 105 7.89 9.73 -14.01
C VAL A 105 7.08 8.47 -14.23
N THR A 106 7.75 7.32 -14.33
CA THR A 106 7.11 6.00 -14.21
C THR A 106 7.26 5.53 -12.78
N HIS A 107 6.13 5.39 -12.06
CA HIS A 107 6.09 4.94 -10.68
C HIS A 107 5.48 3.55 -10.57
N VAL A 108 6.26 2.61 -10.04
CA VAL A 108 5.84 1.23 -9.86
C VAL A 108 5.57 0.91 -8.40
N HIS A 109 4.41 0.28 -8.15
CA HIS A 109 3.90 0.03 -6.80
C HIS A 109 3.76 -1.46 -6.45
N ASN A 110 3.62 -2.30 -7.47
CA ASN A 110 3.23 -3.69 -7.27
C ASN A 110 4.44 -4.62 -7.09
N PRO A 111 4.36 -5.63 -6.22
CA PRO A 111 5.44 -6.62 -6.05
C PRO A 111 5.56 -7.54 -7.27
N ALA A 112 6.72 -8.20 -7.41
CA ALA A 112 7.05 -9.13 -8.49
C ALA A 112 5.98 -10.20 -8.75
N TYR A 113 5.35 -10.67 -7.69
CA TYR A 113 4.26 -11.64 -7.76
C TYR A 113 3.08 -11.13 -8.60
N GLN A 114 2.62 -9.90 -8.35
CA GLN A 114 1.49 -9.30 -9.06
C GLN A 114 1.83 -9.00 -10.51
N ILE A 115 3.08 -8.61 -10.78
CA ILE A 115 3.59 -8.42 -12.14
C ILE A 115 3.49 -9.73 -12.94
N ARG A 116 3.95 -10.83 -12.38
CA ARG A 116 3.87 -12.17 -13.03
C ARG A 116 2.44 -12.57 -13.30
N HIS A 117 1.52 -12.32 -12.36
CA HIS A 117 0.10 -12.59 -12.54
C HIS A 117 -0.51 -11.73 -13.66
N ASN A 118 -0.22 -10.44 -13.71
CA ASN A 118 -0.81 -9.53 -14.69
C ASN A 118 -0.25 -9.72 -16.11
N TYR A 119 1.06 -10.00 -16.24
CA TYR A 119 1.74 -10.01 -17.53
C TYR A 119 2.32 -11.38 -17.93
N GLY A 120 2.44 -12.31 -17.01
CA GLY A 120 3.03 -13.63 -17.26
C GLY A 120 2.12 -14.66 -17.92
N VAL A 121 0.80 -14.45 -17.89
CA VAL A 121 -0.20 -15.48 -18.18
C VAL A 121 -0.29 -15.87 -19.66
N THR A 122 -0.08 -14.94 -20.59
CA THR A 122 -0.15 -15.20 -22.03
C THR A 122 1.02 -14.63 -22.81
N ALA A 123 1.39 -15.24 -23.94
CA ALA A 123 2.45 -14.74 -24.82
C ALA A 123 2.18 -13.29 -25.28
N ARG A 124 0.90 -12.98 -25.56
CA ARG A 124 0.48 -11.63 -25.93
C ARG A 124 0.71 -10.61 -24.81
N ARG A 125 0.32 -10.92 -23.55
CA ARG A 125 0.56 -10.02 -22.42
C ARG A 125 2.05 -9.82 -22.18
N ARG A 126 2.86 -10.88 -22.30
CA ARG A 126 4.32 -10.78 -22.22
C ARG A 126 4.90 -9.86 -23.29
N LEU A 127 4.42 -9.94 -24.53
CA LEU A 127 4.86 -9.07 -25.63
C LEU A 127 4.47 -7.61 -25.36
N VAL A 128 3.21 -7.35 -24.96
CA VAL A 128 2.74 -6.00 -24.61
C VAL A 128 3.58 -5.40 -23.47
N GLY A 129 3.87 -6.17 -22.42
CA GLY A 129 4.72 -5.72 -21.33
C GLY A 129 6.16 -5.45 -21.77
N ARG A 130 6.75 -6.32 -22.61
CA ARG A 130 8.11 -6.11 -23.16
C ARG A 130 8.21 -4.84 -24.01
N ILE A 131 7.23 -4.61 -24.88
CA ILE A 131 7.18 -3.37 -25.68
C ILE A 131 6.95 -2.16 -24.78
N GLY A 132 6.02 -2.26 -23.81
CA GLY A 132 5.77 -1.20 -22.84
C GLY A 132 7.05 -0.79 -22.09
N LYS A 133 7.86 -1.75 -21.64
CA LYS A 133 9.17 -1.47 -21.03
C LYS A 133 10.13 -0.72 -21.96
N ARG A 134 10.24 -1.14 -23.23
CA ARG A 134 11.08 -0.43 -24.21
C ARG A 134 10.61 1.01 -24.43
N LEU A 135 9.30 1.23 -24.39
CA LEU A 135 8.73 2.57 -24.51
C LEU A 135 8.99 3.40 -23.23
N VAL A 136 8.97 2.79 -22.04
CA VAL A 136 9.44 3.46 -20.80
C VAL A 136 10.90 3.88 -20.96
N ALA A 137 11.80 2.97 -21.39
CA ALA A 137 13.21 3.29 -21.61
C ALA A 137 13.42 4.47 -22.60
N ARG A 138 12.51 4.65 -23.57
CA ARG A 138 12.59 5.73 -24.58
C ARG A 138 12.02 7.05 -24.10
N TYR A 139 10.96 7.03 -23.28
CA TYR A 139 10.17 8.24 -23.01
C TYR A 139 10.20 8.70 -21.56
N ALA A 140 10.39 7.81 -20.59
CA ALA A 140 10.50 8.20 -19.20
C ALA A 140 11.79 8.99 -18.95
N THR A 141 11.70 10.00 -18.09
CA THR A 141 12.87 10.72 -17.58
C THR A 141 13.31 10.18 -16.23
N HIS A 142 12.38 9.59 -15.48
CA HIS A 142 12.62 9.03 -14.14
C HIS A 142 11.82 7.74 -13.96
N ILE A 143 12.41 6.81 -13.22
CA ILE A 143 11.74 5.61 -12.74
C ILE A 143 11.80 5.65 -11.22
N VAL A 144 10.64 5.58 -10.59
CA VAL A 144 10.55 5.47 -9.13
C VAL A 144 9.74 4.23 -8.75
N GLY A 145 10.06 3.66 -7.61
CA GLY A 145 9.32 2.55 -7.03
C GLY A 145 8.97 2.83 -5.59
N THR A 146 7.91 2.22 -5.08
CA THR A 146 7.58 2.30 -3.65
C THR A 146 8.69 1.72 -2.77
N SER A 147 9.48 0.79 -3.33
CA SER A 147 10.70 0.24 -2.74
C SER A 147 11.74 -0.02 -3.83
N ARG A 148 13.00 -0.19 -3.46
CA ARG A 148 14.06 -0.62 -4.38
C ARG A 148 13.77 -2.02 -4.93
N GLU A 149 13.25 -2.90 -4.08
CA GLU A 149 12.87 -4.25 -4.48
C GLU A 149 11.83 -4.25 -5.61
N VAL A 150 10.85 -3.35 -5.59
CA VAL A 150 9.86 -3.22 -6.67
C VAL A 150 10.53 -2.78 -7.98
N ILE A 151 11.46 -1.82 -7.96
CA ILE A 151 12.20 -1.40 -9.16
C ILE A 151 12.92 -2.59 -9.79
N THR A 152 13.65 -3.37 -8.97
CA THR A 152 14.35 -4.59 -9.38
C THR A 152 13.39 -5.64 -9.93
N ALA A 153 12.25 -5.85 -9.25
CA ALA A 153 11.23 -6.81 -9.65
C ALA A 153 10.63 -6.52 -11.03
N TYR A 154 10.53 -5.23 -11.39
CA TYR A 154 10.15 -4.81 -12.73
C TYR A 154 11.29 -4.98 -13.74
N GLY A 155 12.50 -5.30 -13.32
CA GLY A 155 13.69 -5.43 -14.17
C GLY A 155 14.11 -4.07 -14.75
N PHE A 156 13.97 -3.00 -13.99
CA PHE A 156 14.48 -1.69 -14.37
C PHE A 156 15.97 -1.50 -14.02
N ASP A 157 16.61 -2.50 -13.42
CA ASP A 157 18.07 -2.56 -13.26
C ASP A 157 18.80 -3.05 -14.53
N ASP A 158 18.05 -3.47 -15.58
CA ASP A 158 18.58 -3.84 -16.88
C ASP A 158 19.35 -2.66 -17.52
N PRO A 159 20.47 -2.90 -18.22
CA PRO A 159 21.26 -1.87 -18.91
C PRO A 159 20.46 -0.94 -19.85
N ALA A 160 19.34 -1.42 -20.38
CA ALA A 160 18.45 -0.60 -21.21
C ALA A 160 17.90 0.64 -20.47
N PHE A 161 17.92 0.62 -19.12
CA PHE A 161 17.44 1.71 -18.26
C PHE A 161 18.56 2.45 -17.52
N GLU A 162 19.82 2.16 -17.79
CA GLU A 162 20.97 2.71 -17.06
C GLU A 162 20.97 4.24 -17.05
N ARG A 163 20.59 4.88 -18.16
CA ARG A 163 20.57 6.33 -18.32
C ARG A 163 19.42 7.04 -17.61
N ILE A 164 18.43 6.29 -17.09
CA ILE A 164 17.27 6.86 -16.43
C ILE A 164 17.52 6.84 -14.92
N PRO A 165 17.54 8.00 -14.26
CA PRO A 165 17.61 8.10 -12.80
C PRO A 165 16.51 7.27 -12.13
N LYS A 166 16.89 6.52 -11.08
CA LYS A 166 16.01 5.62 -10.34
C LYS A 166 16.14 5.83 -8.84
N ALA A 167 15.02 5.92 -8.14
CA ALA A 167 15.01 5.97 -6.67
C ALA A 167 13.78 5.29 -6.08
N ALA A 168 13.92 4.79 -4.86
CA ALA A 168 12.76 4.48 -4.04
C ALA A 168 12.11 5.79 -3.58
N LEU A 169 10.82 5.91 -3.82
CA LEU A 169 9.99 7.01 -3.37
C LEU A 169 8.83 6.41 -2.58
N HIS A 170 8.96 6.43 -1.27
CA HIS A 170 7.98 5.79 -0.40
C HIS A 170 6.68 6.61 -0.35
N CYS A 171 5.56 5.91 -0.33
CA CYS A 171 4.28 6.53 -0.02
C CYS A 171 4.33 7.11 1.39
N GLY A 172 4.15 8.42 1.51
CA GLY A 172 4.12 9.08 2.81
C GLY A 172 2.72 9.10 3.42
N PHE A 173 2.64 9.21 4.73
CA PHE A 173 1.40 9.41 5.48
C PHE A 173 1.64 10.42 6.61
N ASP A 174 0.55 10.88 7.26
CA ASP A 174 0.66 11.71 8.45
C ASP A 174 0.84 10.84 9.71
N PRO A 175 2.05 10.79 10.32
CA PRO A 175 2.30 10.00 11.51
C PRO A 175 1.47 10.44 12.72
N ALA A 176 0.99 11.69 12.77
CA ALA A 176 0.17 12.18 13.89
C ALA A 176 -1.15 11.41 14.01
N ARG A 177 -1.69 10.89 12.91
CA ARG A 177 -2.91 10.04 12.90
C ARG A 177 -2.72 8.70 13.61
N PHE A 178 -1.48 8.31 13.87
CA PHE A 178 -1.08 7.07 14.54
C PHE A 178 -0.48 7.33 15.92
N ALA A 179 -0.50 8.58 16.39
CA ALA A 179 -0.04 8.91 17.74
C ALA A 179 -0.90 8.17 18.77
N ALA A 180 -0.24 7.51 19.72
CA ALA A 180 -0.93 6.75 20.75
C ALA A 180 -1.68 7.69 21.71
N SER A 181 -2.98 7.47 21.88
CA SER A 181 -3.75 7.98 23.01
C SER A 181 -3.48 7.10 24.24
N ALA A 182 -3.42 7.69 25.42
CA ALA A 182 -3.27 6.96 26.68
C ALA A 182 -4.40 5.94 26.89
N ASP A 183 -5.59 6.26 26.40
CA ASP A 183 -6.81 5.49 26.63
C ASP A 183 -7.10 4.47 25.52
N ALA A 184 -6.41 4.54 24.37
CA ALA A 184 -6.69 3.70 23.20
C ALA A 184 -6.75 2.20 23.52
N ARG A 185 -5.92 1.72 24.46
CA ARG A 185 -5.93 0.31 24.87
C ARG A 185 -7.22 -0.07 25.60
N ALA A 186 -7.71 0.78 26.48
CA ALA A 186 -8.96 0.55 27.23
C ALA A 186 -10.16 0.69 26.28
N GLU A 187 -10.17 1.71 25.44
CA GLU A 187 -11.24 1.97 24.48
C GLU A 187 -11.42 0.82 23.48
N VAL A 188 -10.34 0.30 22.90
CA VAL A 188 -10.40 -0.82 21.94
C VAL A 188 -10.94 -2.09 22.64
N ARG A 189 -10.52 -2.37 23.87
CA ARG A 189 -11.05 -3.53 24.61
C ARG A 189 -12.52 -3.37 24.94
N ALA A 190 -12.93 -2.20 25.37
CA ALA A 190 -14.33 -1.89 25.68
C ALA A 190 -15.22 -1.99 24.44
N GLU A 191 -14.76 -1.48 23.29
CA GLU A 191 -15.50 -1.54 22.02
C GLU A 191 -15.84 -2.99 21.62
N PHE A 192 -14.93 -3.93 21.85
CA PHE A 192 -15.13 -5.33 21.49
C PHE A 192 -15.61 -6.20 22.66
N GLY A 193 -15.94 -5.61 23.82
CA GLY A 193 -16.44 -6.32 24.99
C GLY A 193 -15.37 -7.19 25.69
N TRP A 194 -14.09 -6.87 25.53
CA TRP A 194 -12.99 -7.65 26.08
C TRP A 194 -12.51 -7.12 27.44
N PRO A 195 -12.03 -7.99 28.34
CA PRO A 195 -11.48 -7.55 29.61
C PRO A 195 -10.19 -6.74 29.42
N ALA A 196 -9.87 -5.87 30.38
CA ALA A 196 -8.67 -5.02 30.34
C ALA A 196 -7.37 -5.80 30.15
N GLY A 197 -7.31 -7.05 30.62
CA GLY A 197 -6.16 -7.95 30.46
C GLY A 197 -6.07 -8.68 29.12
N ALA A 198 -7.02 -8.47 28.20
CA ALA A 198 -6.97 -9.08 26.88
C ALA A 198 -5.72 -8.65 26.10
N ARG A 199 -5.16 -9.57 25.32
CA ARG A 199 -4.07 -9.33 24.38
C ARG A 199 -4.63 -9.24 22.98
N VAL A 200 -4.54 -8.07 22.37
CA VAL A 200 -5.20 -7.76 21.11
C VAL A 200 -4.20 -7.81 19.95
N VAL A 201 -4.46 -8.69 19.00
CA VAL A 201 -3.70 -8.77 17.73
C VAL A 201 -4.53 -8.14 16.62
N LEU A 202 -3.93 -7.23 15.88
CA LEU A 202 -4.54 -6.59 14.73
C LEU A 202 -4.02 -7.21 13.43
N PHE A 203 -4.90 -7.52 12.51
CA PHE A 203 -4.63 -7.70 11.09
C PHE A 203 -5.26 -6.53 10.35
N ALA A 204 -4.51 -5.82 9.50
CA ALA A 204 -5.01 -4.67 8.75
C ALA A 204 -4.68 -4.81 7.27
N GLY A 205 -5.70 -4.82 6.42
CA GLY A 205 -5.56 -4.94 4.97
C GLY A 205 -6.78 -5.55 4.31
N ARG A 206 -6.86 -5.46 2.97
CA ARG A 206 -7.91 -6.14 2.21
C ARG A 206 -7.82 -7.64 2.41
N PHE A 207 -8.96 -8.31 2.50
CA PHE A 207 -8.98 -9.77 2.54
C PHE A 207 -8.66 -10.35 1.17
N ASP A 208 -8.04 -11.52 1.18
CA ASP A 208 -7.78 -12.31 -0.02
C ASP A 208 -9.10 -12.69 -0.71
N ILE A 209 -9.05 -12.85 -2.01
CA ILE A 209 -10.27 -13.08 -2.81
C ILE A 209 -10.77 -14.53 -2.75
N SER A 210 -9.91 -15.47 -2.39
CA SER A 210 -10.24 -16.90 -2.30
C SER A 210 -9.97 -17.44 -0.89
N PRO A 211 -10.83 -18.33 -0.37
CA PRO A 211 -10.59 -19.03 0.90
C PRO A 211 -9.46 -20.06 0.81
N GLU A 212 -9.03 -20.44 -0.40
CA GLU A 212 -7.91 -21.37 -0.60
C GLU A 212 -6.58 -20.74 -0.17
N LEU A 213 -5.88 -21.36 0.78
CA LEU A 213 -4.61 -20.88 1.31
C LEU A 213 -3.53 -20.70 0.23
N GLY A 214 -3.55 -21.51 -0.83
CA GLY A 214 -2.58 -21.48 -1.94
C GLY A 214 -2.96 -20.59 -3.12
N HIS A 215 -4.15 -19.96 -3.11
CA HIS A 215 -4.64 -19.25 -4.29
C HIS A 215 -3.70 -18.12 -4.73
N PRO A 216 -3.38 -18.03 -6.05
CA PRO A 216 -2.38 -17.10 -6.56
C PRO A 216 -2.67 -15.62 -6.30
N GLN A 217 -3.89 -15.21 -6.07
CA GLN A 217 -4.27 -13.81 -5.82
C GLN A 217 -4.38 -13.46 -4.33
N ASN A 218 -4.11 -14.41 -3.46
CA ASN A 218 -4.14 -14.21 -2.01
C ASN A 218 -2.80 -13.63 -1.52
N HIS A 219 -2.64 -12.31 -1.62
CA HIS A 219 -1.41 -11.61 -1.24
C HIS A 219 -1.28 -11.40 0.25
N LYS A 220 -2.37 -11.02 0.89
CA LYS A 220 -2.40 -10.67 2.32
C LYS A 220 -2.39 -11.90 3.21
N ASN A 221 -2.68 -13.08 2.63
CA ASN A 221 -2.68 -14.36 3.32
C ASN A 221 -3.64 -14.41 4.53
N SER A 222 -4.83 -13.82 4.32
CA SER A 222 -5.86 -13.69 5.38
C SER A 222 -6.36 -15.04 5.87
N GLY A 223 -6.40 -16.05 5.00
CA GLY A 223 -6.74 -17.42 5.38
C GLY A 223 -5.75 -18.04 6.38
N PHE A 224 -4.45 -17.80 6.20
CA PHE A 224 -3.41 -18.19 7.15
C PHE A 224 -3.54 -17.38 8.45
N ALA A 225 -3.77 -16.07 8.36
CA ALA A 225 -3.94 -15.21 9.52
C ALA A 225 -5.13 -15.65 10.41
N VAL A 226 -6.26 -16.03 9.80
CA VAL A 226 -7.43 -16.54 10.52
C VAL A 226 -7.13 -17.90 11.17
N GLN A 227 -6.43 -18.82 10.48
CA GLN A 227 -6.03 -20.09 11.08
C GLN A 227 -5.13 -19.87 12.30
N LEU A 228 -4.13 -18.99 12.16
CA LEU A 228 -3.23 -18.65 13.25
C LEU A 228 -3.98 -17.99 14.43
N ALA A 229 -4.98 -17.16 14.15
CA ALA A 229 -5.83 -16.55 15.17
C ALA A 229 -6.61 -17.61 15.96
N ILE A 230 -7.18 -18.60 15.28
CA ILE A 230 -7.88 -19.72 15.91
C ILE A 230 -6.93 -20.51 16.81
N ASP A 231 -5.73 -20.83 16.32
CA ASP A 231 -4.75 -21.61 17.07
C ASP A 231 -4.25 -20.85 18.31
N CYS A 232 -3.94 -19.57 18.18
CA CYS A 232 -3.54 -18.73 19.32
C CYS A 232 -4.66 -18.56 20.36
N ALA A 233 -5.90 -18.33 19.90
CA ALA A 233 -7.04 -18.14 20.80
C ALA A 233 -7.40 -19.42 21.57
N ARG A 234 -7.16 -20.60 21.00
CA ARG A 234 -7.30 -21.88 21.69
C ARG A 234 -6.25 -22.10 22.78
N MET A 235 -5.02 -21.62 22.55
CA MET A 235 -3.92 -21.74 23.51
C MET A 235 -3.95 -20.69 24.62
N SER A 236 -4.58 -19.55 24.39
CA SER A 236 -4.62 -18.45 25.36
C SER A 236 -6.01 -17.79 25.35
N GLU A 237 -6.73 -17.94 26.46
CA GLU A 237 -8.06 -17.32 26.63
C GLU A 237 -8.03 -15.79 26.59
N ARG A 238 -6.87 -15.18 26.83
CA ARG A 238 -6.68 -13.73 26.82
C ARG A 238 -6.36 -13.18 25.42
N THR A 239 -6.11 -14.03 24.42
CA THR A 239 -5.70 -13.57 23.09
C THR A 239 -6.92 -13.35 22.20
N CYS A 240 -7.08 -12.12 21.72
CA CYS A 240 -8.17 -11.67 20.88
C CYS A 240 -7.63 -11.09 19.56
N PHE A 241 -8.43 -11.12 18.51
CA PHE A 241 -8.02 -10.69 17.18
C PHE A 241 -9.03 -9.73 16.55
N ILE A 242 -8.52 -8.67 15.91
CA ILE A 242 -9.28 -7.74 15.07
C ILE A 242 -8.76 -7.87 13.64
N PHE A 243 -9.65 -8.21 12.74
CA PHE A 243 -9.41 -8.22 11.29
C PHE A 243 -10.07 -6.98 10.68
N ALA A 244 -9.28 -5.96 10.35
CA ALA A 244 -9.74 -4.69 9.77
C ALA A 244 -9.40 -4.63 8.27
N GLY A 245 -10.41 -4.39 7.44
CA GLY A 245 -10.24 -4.24 5.99
C GLY A 245 -11.50 -4.54 5.21
N ALA A 246 -11.43 -4.26 3.89
CA ALA A 246 -12.53 -4.53 3.00
C ALA A 246 -12.81 -6.02 2.85
N ALA A 247 -14.08 -6.40 3.01
CA ALA A 247 -14.53 -7.76 2.80
C ALA A 247 -14.33 -8.21 1.34
N SER A 248 -14.17 -9.51 1.16
CA SER A 248 -14.06 -10.18 -0.14
C SER A 248 -15.03 -11.37 -0.20
N ALA A 249 -15.08 -12.05 -1.34
CA ALA A 249 -15.83 -13.29 -1.47
C ALA A 249 -15.38 -14.37 -0.47
N ALA A 250 -14.11 -14.36 -0.05
CA ALA A 250 -13.58 -15.31 0.92
C ALA A 250 -14.03 -15.03 2.38
N THR A 251 -14.46 -13.80 2.69
CA THR A 251 -14.70 -13.37 4.08
C THR A 251 -15.77 -14.19 4.77
N ALA A 252 -16.84 -14.57 4.06
CA ALA A 252 -17.92 -15.41 4.63
C ALA A 252 -17.39 -16.78 5.08
N GLY A 253 -16.57 -17.44 4.26
CA GLY A 253 -15.95 -18.72 4.63
C GLY A 253 -14.97 -18.60 5.80
N LEU A 254 -14.23 -17.48 5.89
CA LEU A 254 -13.35 -17.22 7.02
C LEU A 254 -14.12 -16.99 8.33
N ARG A 255 -15.26 -16.28 8.28
CA ARG A 255 -16.18 -16.15 9.44
C ARG A 255 -16.72 -17.49 9.90
N GLY A 256 -17.23 -18.32 8.95
CA GLY A 256 -17.74 -19.66 9.27
C GLY A 256 -16.70 -20.55 9.97
N ARG A 257 -15.41 -20.44 9.64
CA ARG A 257 -14.33 -21.16 10.33
C ARG A 257 -14.18 -20.71 11.80
N ILE A 258 -14.30 -19.41 12.07
CA ILE A 258 -14.21 -18.85 13.44
C ILE A 258 -15.44 -19.29 14.26
N GLU A 259 -16.63 -19.25 13.68
CA GLU A 259 -17.88 -19.67 14.30
C GLU A 259 -17.85 -21.16 14.63
N ALA A 260 -17.42 -22.00 13.67
CA ALA A 260 -17.25 -23.44 13.87
C ALA A 260 -16.21 -23.78 14.97
N ALA A 261 -15.25 -22.89 15.21
CA ALA A 261 -14.28 -23.01 16.30
C ALA A 261 -14.81 -22.51 17.65
N GLY A 262 -16.01 -21.90 17.72
CA GLY A 262 -16.58 -21.29 18.93
C GLY A 262 -15.85 -20.04 19.41
N LEU A 263 -15.21 -19.30 18.49
CA LEU A 263 -14.32 -18.17 18.82
C LEU A 263 -14.86 -16.80 18.37
N GLY A 264 -16.15 -16.69 18.03
CA GLY A 264 -16.77 -15.47 17.55
C GLY A 264 -16.69 -14.28 18.51
N GLU A 265 -16.59 -14.51 19.81
CA GLU A 265 -16.42 -13.45 20.82
C GLU A 265 -14.98 -12.95 20.98
N ARG A 266 -14.01 -13.64 20.37
CA ARG A 266 -12.58 -13.31 20.48
C ARG A 266 -11.90 -12.97 19.17
N ILE A 267 -12.53 -13.25 18.03
CA ILE A 267 -11.98 -12.99 16.70
C ILE A 267 -13.02 -12.24 15.88
N PHE A 268 -12.79 -10.95 15.65
CA PHE A 268 -13.74 -10.06 14.99
C PHE A 268 -13.27 -9.57 13.63
N PHE A 269 -14.19 -9.53 12.66
CA PHE A 269 -14.01 -8.79 11.42
C PHE A 269 -14.65 -7.40 11.56
N ALA A 270 -13.82 -6.39 11.74
CA ALA A 270 -14.23 -5.01 11.99
C ALA A 270 -14.62 -4.22 10.71
N GLY A 271 -14.48 -4.84 9.51
CA GLY A 271 -14.72 -4.14 8.25
C GLY A 271 -13.70 -3.06 7.95
N VAL A 272 -14.05 -2.13 7.08
CA VAL A 272 -13.23 -0.95 6.78
C VAL A 272 -13.30 0.03 7.94
N ARG A 273 -12.13 0.47 8.43
CA ARG A 273 -12.02 1.37 9.58
C ARG A 273 -11.32 2.67 9.18
N GLN A 274 -11.94 3.81 9.53
CA GLN A 274 -11.33 5.13 9.36
C GLN A 274 -10.37 5.47 10.52
N ASP A 275 -10.55 4.84 11.66
CA ASP A 275 -9.78 5.01 12.91
C ASP A 275 -8.70 3.93 13.09
N ILE A 276 -8.09 3.47 12.00
CA ILE A 276 -7.07 2.41 12.03
C ILE A 276 -5.90 2.76 12.97
N GLY A 277 -5.54 4.04 13.07
CA GLY A 277 -4.50 4.52 13.99
C GLY A 277 -4.87 4.25 15.45
N ARG A 278 -6.13 4.46 15.86
CA ARG A 278 -6.62 4.14 17.20
C ARG A 278 -6.58 2.62 17.46
N LEU A 279 -6.99 1.81 16.49
CA LEU A 279 -6.88 0.35 16.60
C LEU A 279 -5.43 -0.10 16.76
N MET A 280 -4.48 0.49 16.01
CA MET A 280 -3.05 0.20 16.14
C MET A 280 -2.50 0.63 17.50
N ALA A 281 -2.88 1.80 18.00
CA ALA A 281 -2.49 2.27 19.33
C ALA A 281 -3.03 1.35 20.45
N GLY A 282 -4.24 0.83 20.29
CA GLY A 282 -4.92 -0.04 21.26
C GLY A 282 -4.52 -1.51 21.19
N ALA A 283 -4.00 -2.00 20.07
CA ALA A 283 -3.57 -3.39 19.89
C ALA A 283 -2.22 -3.68 20.58
N ASP A 284 -1.87 -4.96 20.73
CA ASP A 284 -0.60 -5.43 21.33
C ASP A 284 0.41 -5.91 20.29
N ALA A 285 -0.06 -6.37 19.12
CA ALA A 285 0.78 -6.73 17.97
C ALA A 285 0.02 -6.55 16.66
N LEU A 286 0.75 -6.27 15.57
CA LEU A 286 0.27 -6.41 14.20
C LEU A 286 0.72 -7.76 13.63
N LEU A 287 -0.23 -8.53 13.11
CA LEU A 287 0.02 -9.75 12.35
C LEU A 287 0.01 -9.42 10.85
N PHE A 288 1.16 -9.59 10.18
CA PHE A 288 1.35 -9.20 8.78
C PHE A 288 1.97 -10.32 7.92
N PRO A 289 1.24 -11.42 7.68
CA PRO A 289 1.74 -12.63 7.01
C PRO A 289 1.63 -12.54 5.48
N SER A 290 1.75 -11.35 4.90
CA SER A 290 1.62 -11.13 3.46
C SER A 290 2.64 -11.96 2.67
N ARG A 291 2.23 -12.56 1.55
CA ARG A 291 3.09 -13.33 0.66
C ARG A 291 4.05 -12.44 -0.14
N ALA A 292 3.59 -11.25 -0.47
CA ALA A 292 4.38 -10.25 -1.17
C ALA A 292 3.76 -8.86 -0.98
N GLU A 293 4.60 -7.85 -0.82
CA GLU A 293 4.22 -6.44 -0.71
C GLU A 293 5.09 -5.58 -1.63
N GLY A 294 4.54 -4.43 -2.04
CA GLY A 294 5.35 -3.41 -2.71
C GLY A 294 6.28 -2.69 -1.74
N LEU A 295 5.78 -2.42 -0.54
CA LEU A 295 6.54 -1.87 0.59
C LEU A 295 6.03 -2.37 1.93
N GLY A 296 4.68 -2.47 2.11
CA GLY A 296 4.09 -2.84 3.38
C GLY A 296 3.83 -1.64 4.30
N MET A 297 3.18 -0.60 3.79
CA MET A 297 2.90 0.64 4.53
C MET A 297 2.25 0.41 5.89
N VAL A 298 1.37 -0.58 6.01
CA VAL A 298 0.72 -0.93 7.28
C VAL A 298 1.73 -1.27 8.39
N ALA A 299 2.91 -1.81 8.03
CA ALA A 299 3.97 -2.06 9.00
C ALA A 299 4.65 -0.76 9.45
N VAL A 300 4.78 0.24 8.57
CA VAL A 300 5.30 1.57 8.93
C VAL A 300 4.30 2.32 9.82
N GLU A 301 3.02 2.25 9.47
CA GLU A 301 1.91 2.82 10.25
C GLU A 301 1.86 2.20 11.67
N ALA A 302 2.02 0.88 11.78
CA ALA A 302 2.11 0.20 13.07
C ALA A 302 3.31 0.67 13.89
N GLN A 303 4.48 0.84 13.26
CA GLN A 303 5.66 1.39 13.93
C GLN A 303 5.41 2.82 14.42
N ALA A 304 4.68 3.66 13.66
CA ALA A 304 4.29 5.00 14.11
C ALA A 304 3.39 4.97 15.36
N ALA A 305 2.57 3.93 15.51
CA ALA A 305 1.77 3.69 16.71
C ALA A 305 2.55 3.01 17.85
N GLY A 306 3.84 2.72 17.67
CA GLY A 306 4.64 1.92 18.61
C GLY A 306 4.17 0.49 18.74
N LEU A 307 3.50 -0.05 17.73
CA LEU A 307 2.94 -1.40 17.70
C LEU A 307 3.96 -2.40 17.14
N PRO A 308 4.34 -3.45 17.88
CA PRO A 308 5.18 -4.51 17.37
C PRO A 308 4.54 -5.25 16.19
N VAL A 309 5.35 -5.61 15.19
CA VAL A 309 4.90 -6.23 13.94
C VAL A 309 5.55 -7.59 13.75
N LEU A 310 4.76 -8.63 13.60
CA LEU A 310 5.20 -9.93 13.09
C LEU A 310 4.90 -10.00 11.60
N ALA A 311 5.91 -9.83 10.78
CA ALA A 311 5.81 -9.78 9.32
C ALA A 311 6.40 -11.03 8.66
N SER A 312 5.91 -11.37 7.48
CA SER A 312 6.55 -12.38 6.65
C SER A 312 7.82 -11.83 5.97
N THR A 313 8.68 -12.72 5.48
CA THR A 313 9.83 -12.36 4.64
C THR A 313 9.42 -11.88 3.23
N GLY A 314 8.14 -11.95 2.86
CA GLY A 314 7.60 -11.34 1.65
C GLY A 314 7.31 -9.84 1.76
N VAL A 315 7.56 -9.25 2.94
CA VAL A 315 7.47 -7.80 3.18
C VAL A 315 8.87 -7.19 3.04
N PRO A 316 9.05 -6.17 2.17
CA PRO A 316 10.35 -5.52 1.99
C PRO A 316 10.93 -4.96 3.29
N ARG A 317 12.22 -5.18 3.51
CA ARG A 317 12.94 -4.65 4.68
C ARG A 317 13.01 -3.13 4.70
N GLU A 318 12.79 -2.48 3.58
CA GLU A 318 12.74 -1.03 3.47
C GLU A 318 11.62 -0.39 4.33
N CYS A 319 10.60 -1.14 4.74
CA CYS A 319 9.57 -0.67 5.68
C CYS A 319 10.06 -0.51 7.13
N VAL A 320 11.30 -0.93 7.44
CA VAL A 320 11.81 -0.90 8.81
C VAL A 320 12.35 0.48 9.16
N VAL A 321 11.64 1.18 10.03
CA VAL A 321 12.09 2.44 10.66
C VAL A 321 12.60 2.18 12.07
N ILE A 322 11.96 1.26 12.77
CA ILE A 322 12.22 0.92 14.17
C ILE A 322 12.48 -0.59 14.25
N PRO A 323 13.75 -1.03 14.14
CA PRO A 323 14.10 -2.45 14.09
C PRO A 323 13.56 -3.27 15.27
N GLU A 324 13.55 -2.69 16.47
CA GLU A 324 13.07 -3.32 17.69
C GLU A 324 11.55 -3.61 17.71
N LEU A 325 10.79 -2.98 16.82
CA LEU A 325 9.36 -3.27 16.62
C LEU A 325 9.10 -4.31 15.54
N MET A 326 10.11 -4.71 14.75
CA MET A 326 9.92 -5.57 13.59
C MET A 326 10.51 -6.96 13.80
N ARG A 327 9.67 -7.97 13.68
CA ARG A 327 10.09 -9.38 13.63
C ARG A 327 9.65 -10.00 12.31
N PHE A 328 10.60 -10.58 11.59
CA PHE A 328 10.32 -11.25 10.32
C PHE A 328 10.43 -12.76 10.46
N LEU A 329 9.47 -13.48 9.85
CA LEU A 329 9.46 -14.92 9.84
C LEU A 329 9.06 -15.44 8.44
N SER A 330 9.74 -16.48 7.94
CA SER A 330 9.33 -17.13 6.70
C SER A 330 7.95 -17.78 6.86
N LEU A 331 7.14 -17.73 5.83
CA LEU A 331 5.89 -18.49 5.79
C LEU A 331 6.15 -20.00 5.80
N ASP A 332 7.31 -20.42 5.29
CA ASP A 332 7.74 -21.83 5.28
C ASP A 332 8.12 -22.36 6.67
N ALA A 333 8.27 -21.48 7.67
CA ALA A 333 8.51 -21.90 9.06
C ALA A 333 7.30 -22.62 9.69
N GLY A 334 6.13 -22.54 9.04
CA GLY A 334 4.93 -23.22 9.49
C GLY A 334 4.13 -22.44 10.56
N ALA A 335 2.87 -22.86 10.74
CA ALA A 335 1.93 -22.17 11.63
C ALA A 335 2.36 -22.18 13.10
N GLU A 336 3.00 -23.25 13.57
CA GLU A 336 3.48 -23.35 14.96
C GLU A 336 4.54 -22.31 15.29
N ALA A 337 5.55 -22.15 14.42
CA ALA A 337 6.59 -21.14 14.62
C ALA A 337 6.01 -19.71 14.61
N TRP A 338 5.02 -19.44 13.78
CA TRP A 338 4.31 -18.16 13.75
C TRP A 338 3.50 -17.92 15.02
N ARG A 339 2.79 -18.94 15.49
CA ARG A 339 2.03 -18.90 16.75
C ARG A 339 2.94 -18.58 17.93
N ASP A 340 4.02 -19.33 18.07
CA ASP A 340 4.95 -19.20 19.19
C ASP A 340 5.66 -17.83 19.15
N ALA A 341 6.03 -17.37 17.95
CA ALA A 341 6.58 -16.04 17.74
C ALA A 341 5.60 -14.93 18.15
N LEU A 342 4.32 -15.06 17.79
CA LEU A 342 3.28 -14.09 18.13
C LEU A 342 3.01 -14.07 19.63
N LEU A 343 2.84 -15.23 20.27
CA LEU A 343 2.61 -15.34 21.73
C LEU A 343 3.79 -14.78 22.53
N ALA A 344 5.03 -15.04 22.10
CA ALA A 344 6.22 -14.45 22.71
C ALA A 344 6.25 -12.92 22.58
N MET A 345 5.84 -12.39 21.42
CA MET A 345 5.74 -10.94 21.19
C MET A 345 4.69 -10.30 22.11
N LEU A 346 3.54 -10.95 22.30
CA LEU A 346 2.48 -10.48 23.20
C LEU A 346 2.89 -10.47 24.68
N ALA A 347 3.85 -11.28 25.08
CA ALA A 347 4.39 -11.32 26.44
C ALA A 347 5.44 -10.22 26.69
N ALA A 348 6.06 -9.67 25.63
CA ALA A 348 7.12 -8.68 25.74
C ALA A 348 6.57 -7.28 26.08
N ARG A 349 7.44 -6.44 26.68
CA ARG A 349 7.11 -5.03 26.95
C ARG A 349 7.17 -4.22 25.65
N ARG A 350 6.14 -3.40 25.40
CA ARG A 350 6.14 -2.49 24.25
C ARG A 350 7.10 -1.32 24.45
N PRO A 351 7.78 -0.86 23.38
CA PRO A 351 8.52 0.39 23.38
C PRO A 351 7.62 1.61 23.62
N HIS A 352 8.22 2.76 23.89
CA HIS A 352 7.48 4.00 24.11
C HIS A 352 6.86 4.49 22.79
N ALA A 353 5.54 4.50 22.67
CA ALA A 353 4.82 4.84 21.45
C ALA A 353 5.10 6.27 20.96
N ALA A 354 5.23 7.25 21.87
CA ALA A 354 5.55 8.63 21.50
C ALA A 354 6.95 8.76 20.86
N GLU A 355 7.93 7.99 21.33
CA GLU A 355 9.26 7.96 20.71
C GLU A 355 9.22 7.31 19.33
N ALA A 356 8.49 6.22 19.20
CA ALA A 356 8.29 5.53 17.95
C ALA A 356 7.64 6.46 16.89
N ASN A 357 6.61 7.21 17.29
CA ASN A 357 5.95 8.18 16.42
C ASN A 357 6.92 9.27 15.94
N ARG A 358 7.73 9.86 16.83
CA ARG A 358 8.74 10.85 16.45
C ARG A 358 9.75 10.29 15.45
N ARG A 359 10.24 9.07 15.65
CA ARG A 359 11.18 8.41 14.72
C ARG A 359 10.58 8.23 13.33
N VAL A 360 9.32 7.81 13.24
CA VAL A 360 8.62 7.67 11.95
C VAL A 360 8.36 9.05 11.33
N ALA A 361 8.00 10.06 12.11
CA ALA A 361 7.79 11.43 11.63
C ALA A 361 9.07 12.06 11.05
N ALA A 362 10.24 11.64 11.52
CA ALA A 362 11.54 12.06 10.98
C ALA A 362 12.00 11.22 9.77
N SER A 363 11.29 10.15 9.42
CA SER A 363 11.67 9.21 8.37
C SER A 363 11.15 9.62 6.98
N PRO A 364 11.64 9.01 5.90
CA PRO A 364 11.13 9.24 4.54
C PRO A 364 9.64 8.89 4.33
N PHE A 365 9.01 8.24 5.30
CA PHE A 365 7.60 7.86 5.28
C PHE A 365 6.65 8.95 5.79
N ALA A 366 7.16 10.03 6.34
CA ALA A 366 6.33 11.17 6.68
C ALA A 366 5.85 11.88 5.39
N ILE A 367 4.57 12.25 5.34
CA ILE A 367 3.98 12.91 4.15
C ILE A 367 4.76 14.16 3.75
N ALA A 368 5.22 14.94 4.71
CA ALA A 368 6.02 16.14 4.46
C ALA A 368 7.32 15.84 3.68
N GLN A 369 8.00 14.73 3.99
CA GLN A 369 9.22 14.33 3.29
C GLN A 369 8.92 13.83 1.89
N SER A 370 7.93 12.94 1.75
CA SER A 370 7.47 12.41 0.48
C SER A 370 7.01 13.54 -0.46
N ALA A 371 6.22 14.49 0.04
CA ALA A 371 5.70 15.62 -0.72
C ALA A 371 6.80 16.59 -1.18
N ARG A 372 7.78 16.88 -0.33
CA ARG A 372 8.92 17.74 -0.69
C ARG A 372 9.78 17.10 -1.77
N ARG A 373 10.11 15.82 -1.64
CA ARG A 373 10.89 15.08 -2.64
C ARG A 373 10.19 15.06 -4.00
N LEU A 374 8.87 14.86 -4.02
CA LEU A 374 8.09 14.92 -5.25
C LEU A 374 8.03 16.32 -5.85
N ALA A 375 7.79 17.35 -5.05
CA ALA A 375 7.75 18.73 -5.53
C ALA A 375 9.10 19.13 -6.15
N GLU A 376 10.22 18.73 -5.52
CA GLU A 376 11.56 18.97 -6.06
C GLU A 376 11.79 18.21 -7.37
N LEU A 377 11.40 16.94 -7.44
CA LEU A 377 11.46 16.15 -8.67
C LEU A 377 10.67 16.81 -9.82
N TYR A 378 9.46 17.30 -9.55
CA TYR A 378 8.64 17.94 -10.59
C TYR A 378 9.21 19.25 -11.05
N ARG A 379 9.79 20.05 -10.14
CA ARG A 379 10.33 21.37 -10.42
C ARG A 379 11.68 21.34 -11.12
N THR A 380 12.58 20.46 -10.74
CA THR A 380 13.99 20.46 -11.17
C THR A 380 14.37 19.26 -12.02
N GLY A 381 13.59 18.18 -11.98
CA GLY A 381 14.00 16.89 -12.51
C GLY A 381 15.11 16.20 -11.70
N ALA A 382 15.39 16.64 -10.48
CA ALA A 382 16.36 15.98 -9.61
C ALA A 382 15.69 14.94 -8.71
N LEU A 383 16.25 13.74 -8.65
CA LEU A 383 15.95 12.72 -7.63
C LEU A 383 16.91 12.96 -6.45
N VAL A 384 16.39 13.56 -5.38
CA VAL A 384 17.11 13.81 -4.13
C VAL A 384 16.86 12.67 -3.12
#